data_6ca34a5c50b6a2532ffcc66ecbfbd482
#
_entry.id   6ca34a5c50b6a2532ffcc66ecbfbd482
#
_cell.length_a   1.000
_cell.length_b   1.000
_cell.length_c   1.000
_cell.angle_alpha   90.00
_cell.angle_beta   90.00
_cell.angle_gamma   90.00
#
_symmetry.space_group_name_H-M   'P 1'
#
loop_
_entity.id
_entity.type
_entity.pdbx_description
1 polymer ?
#
loop_
_entity_poly.entity_id
_entity_poly.type
_entity_poly.pdbx_seq_one_letter_code
_entity_poly.pdbx_strand_id
1 'polypeptide(L)'
;MSTNAPVLNKSTKEYRRRRPEYSPYYQCIEDYYEQFKRSYDRNFCQKYGYLRPHIEKVIYQYLDCGILHNGFARLKCRACGHEKLLAFSCRRRHFCPTCHARRIVEFGEWLCGGVLKKVPHRHFVFSMPKILRKYFLFNRDLLKDLSRIAWEIVKEYYINTCRKEEGSPAAVAVIQTFGDFLSFNPHIHILAADGCFSSDGFFYVPSININAESIEKLFIHRIFKLLLKKGLITEGTIELISSWRHTGFSTYCGKRINPKDKRSTENLARYIIRASFSQERMKYYPDRPMVTYESKYGRQVAEFDPLEWLAALVSHIPDKGGQTVRYLGFYSNVTRGRLKKEDGEPEFHIIEDECPGRLNRSWARLIQKVYEVDPLTCSRCGGQMRIIAFIEDYKIVKKILDYLKIYEFGKKRAPPKINTSPDEFDEYIRDDYINCDHVC
;
A
#
# COMPACT_ATOMS: atom_id res chain seq x y z
N MET A 1 17.44 35.77 41.15
CA MET A 1 17.11 35.87 39.71
C MET A 1 16.62 34.50 39.28
N SER A 2 15.32 34.36 39.16
CA SER A 2 14.65 33.09 38.89
C SER A 2 14.46 32.96 37.40
N THR A 3 15.11 32.00 36.74
CA THR A 3 14.97 31.71 35.33
C THR A 3 13.77 30.79 35.12
N ASN A 4 12.63 31.38 34.72
CA ASN A 4 11.48 30.63 34.24
C ASN A 4 11.80 30.03 32.85
N ALA A 5 12.07 28.74 32.80
CA ALA A 5 12.05 28.00 31.53
C ALA A 5 10.59 27.88 31.03
N PRO A 6 10.31 28.11 29.75
CA PRO A 6 8.97 27.95 29.23
C PRO A 6 8.56 26.49 29.28
N VAL A 7 7.48 26.22 30.02
CA VAL A 7 6.79 24.92 30.02
C VAL A 7 6.13 24.79 28.64
N LEU A 8 6.76 24.05 27.76
CA LEU A 8 6.17 23.58 26.51
C LEU A 8 4.98 22.67 26.87
N ASN A 9 3.80 23.23 26.81
CA ASN A 9 2.53 22.52 26.95
C ASN A 9 2.32 21.64 25.70
N LYS A 10 3.07 20.52 25.61
CA LYS A 10 2.80 19.43 24.68
C LYS A 10 1.51 18.76 25.15
N SER A 11 0.38 19.10 24.54
CA SER A 11 -0.84 18.30 24.65
C SER A 11 -0.51 16.90 24.14
N THR A 12 -0.08 16.01 25.02
CA THR A 12 0.16 14.60 24.68
C THR A 12 -1.20 13.97 24.42
N LYS A 13 -1.54 13.82 23.14
CA LYS A 13 -2.73 13.04 22.76
C LYS A 13 -2.58 11.65 23.36
N GLU A 14 -3.56 11.24 24.16
CA GLU A 14 -3.55 9.93 24.80
C GLU A 14 -3.87 8.83 23.77
N TYR A 15 -3.15 7.70 23.81
CA TYR A 15 -3.47 6.53 22.97
C TYR A 15 -4.87 6.00 23.35
N ARG A 16 -5.79 6.07 22.41
CA ARG A 16 -7.12 5.45 22.50
C ARG A 16 -7.15 4.20 21.65
N ARG A 17 -7.58 3.07 22.26
CA ARG A 17 -7.76 1.82 21.55
C ARG A 17 -8.75 2.02 20.38
N ARG A 18 -8.40 1.48 19.23
CA ARG A 18 -9.32 1.42 18.10
C ARG A 18 -10.42 0.42 18.37
N ARG A 19 -11.58 0.73 17.85
CA ARG A 19 -12.79 -0.11 17.92
C ARG A 19 -13.30 -0.31 16.49
N PRO A 20 -12.65 -1.20 15.70
CA PRO A 20 -13.01 -1.40 14.30
C PRO A 20 -14.46 -1.85 14.13
N GLU A 21 -14.98 -2.57 15.10
CA GLU A 21 -16.35 -3.08 15.17
C GLU A 21 -17.45 -2.01 15.06
N TYR A 22 -17.13 -0.76 15.38
CA TYR A 22 -18.06 0.38 15.22
C TYR A 22 -17.89 1.12 13.88
N SER A 23 -16.98 0.69 13.03
CA SER A 23 -16.80 1.36 11.74
C SER A 23 -17.84 0.85 10.72
N PRO A 24 -18.37 1.74 9.87
CA PRO A 24 -19.28 1.36 8.78
C PRO A 24 -18.71 0.25 7.89
N TYR A 25 -17.39 0.28 7.66
CA TYR A 25 -16.69 -0.71 6.88
C TYR A 25 -16.71 -2.10 7.51
N TYR A 26 -16.44 -2.18 8.81
CA TYR A 26 -16.45 -3.43 9.55
C TYR A 26 -17.86 -4.02 9.58
N GLN A 27 -18.85 -3.21 9.96
CA GLN A 27 -20.24 -3.63 10.08
C GLN A 27 -20.78 -4.15 8.74
N CYS A 28 -20.55 -3.44 7.65
CA CYS A 28 -20.96 -3.89 6.32
C CYS A 28 -20.37 -5.26 5.95
N ILE A 29 -19.08 -5.50 6.24
CA ILE A 29 -18.44 -6.79 5.96
C ILE A 29 -18.99 -7.87 6.88
N GLU A 30 -19.16 -7.58 8.18
CA GLU A 30 -19.68 -8.53 9.16
C GLU A 30 -21.09 -8.98 8.81
N ASP A 31 -21.96 -8.05 8.41
CA ASP A 31 -23.38 -8.34 8.13
C ASP A 31 -23.57 -9.08 6.81
N TYR A 32 -22.77 -8.77 5.76
CA TYR A 32 -23.04 -9.25 4.41
C TYR A 32 -22.04 -10.29 3.86
N TYR A 33 -20.91 -10.54 4.50
CA TYR A 33 -19.89 -11.39 3.89
C TYR A 33 -20.36 -12.83 3.66
N GLU A 34 -21.09 -13.44 4.60
CA GLU A 34 -21.58 -14.81 4.43
C GLU A 34 -22.61 -14.94 3.29
N GLN A 35 -23.48 -13.93 3.15
CA GLN A 35 -24.42 -13.87 2.03
C GLN A 35 -23.68 -13.65 0.71
N PHE A 36 -22.71 -12.74 0.71
CA PHE A 36 -21.85 -12.47 -0.44
C PHE A 36 -21.15 -13.73 -0.91
N LYS A 37 -20.48 -14.47 -0.03
CA LYS A 37 -19.78 -15.70 -0.35
C LYS A 37 -20.70 -16.73 -1.02
N ARG A 38 -21.90 -16.94 -0.45
CA ARG A 38 -22.89 -17.91 -0.97
C ARG A 38 -23.46 -17.52 -2.33
N SER A 39 -23.60 -16.25 -2.60
CA SER A 39 -24.22 -15.74 -3.84
C SER A 39 -23.24 -15.33 -4.93
N TYR A 40 -21.90 -15.32 -4.62
CA TYR A 40 -20.89 -14.74 -5.48
C TYR A 40 -20.88 -15.31 -6.89
N ASP A 41 -20.83 -16.63 -7.03
CA ASP A 41 -20.68 -17.27 -8.33
C ASP A 41 -21.86 -16.97 -9.25
N ARG A 42 -23.07 -16.92 -8.69
CA ARG A 42 -24.28 -16.61 -9.44
C ARG A 42 -24.37 -15.14 -9.85
N ASN A 43 -24.01 -14.22 -8.93
CA ASN A 43 -24.32 -12.79 -9.11
C ASN A 43 -23.14 -11.97 -9.63
N PHE A 44 -21.88 -12.38 -9.34
CA PHE A 44 -20.72 -11.51 -9.52
C PHE A 44 -19.60 -12.12 -10.38
N CYS A 45 -19.57 -13.45 -10.55
CA CYS A 45 -18.50 -14.15 -11.28
C CYS A 45 -18.36 -13.64 -12.73
N GLN A 46 -19.46 -13.37 -13.43
CA GLN A 46 -19.44 -12.86 -14.79
C GLN A 46 -18.81 -11.46 -14.88
N LYS A 47 -19.01 -10.61 -13.87
CA LYS A 47 -18.54 -9.22 -13.85
C LYS A 47 -17.12 -9.07 -13.29
N TYR A 48 -16.77 -9.84 -12.25
CA TYR A 48 -15.53 -9.68 -11.48
C TYR A 48 -14.59 -10.88 -11.55
N GLY A 49 -14.96 -11.95 -12.26
CA GLY A 49 -14.23 -13.21 -12.30
C GLY A 49 -14.57 -14.09 -11.08
N TYR A 50 -13.95 -15.28 -10.97
CA TYR A 50 -14.18 -16.20 -9.86
C TYR A 50 -13.71 -15.63 -8.52
N LEU A 51 -14.38 -16.01 -7.43
CA LEU A 51 -13.94 -15.63 -6.09
C LEU A 51 -12.66 -16.39 -5.72
N ARG A 52 -11.55 -15.66 -5.62
CA ARG A 52 -10.25 -16.26 -5.37
C ARG A 52 -10.18 -16.83 -3.95
N PRO A 53 -9.71 -18.08 -3.75
CA PRO A 53 -9.81 -18.78 -2.46
C PRO A 53 -9.21 -18.05 -1.27
N HIS A 54 -8.12 -17.31 -1.48
CA HIS A 54 -7.43 -16.59 -0.40
C HIS A 54 -8.22 -15.39 0.15
N ILE A 55 -9.23 -14.89 -0.58
CA ILE A 55 -10.05 -13.74 -0.14
C ILE A 55 -10.79 -14.05 1.14
N GLU A 56 -11.31 -15.26 1.29
CA GLU A 56 -11.97 -15.70 2.51
C GLU A 56 -11.08 -15.51 3.74
N LYS A 57 -9.84 -15.99 3.67
CA LYS A 57 -8.85 -15.83 4.74
C LYS A 57 -8.55 -14.36 5.03
N VAL A 58 -8.44 -13.52 3.99
CA VAL A 58 -8.20 -12.08 4.16
C VAL A 58 -9.32 -11.42 4.93
N ILE A 59 -10.59 -11.75 4.63
CA ILE A 59 -11.76 -11.15 5.25
C ILE A 59 -11.90 -11.58 6.71
N TYR A 60 -11.82 -12.87 7.02
CA TYR A 60 -11.92 -13.32 8.42
C TYR A 60 -10.80 -12.74 9.28
N GLN A 61 -9.55 -12.71 8.79
CA GLN A 61 -8.47 -12.09 9.53
C GLN A 61 -8.65 -10.58 9.71
N TYR A 62 -9.30 -9.91 8.76
CA TYR A 62 -9.67 -8.50 8.94
C TYR A 62 -10.70 -8.34 10.06
N LEU A 63 -11.72 -9.20 10.12
CA LEU A 63 -12.74 -9.15 11.16
C LEU A 63 -12.19 -9.42 12.57
N ASP A 64 -11.04 -10.09 12.66
CA ASP A 64 -10.30 -10.28 13.93
C ASP A 64 -9.40 -9.11 14.29
N CYS A 65 -9.12 -8.22 13.32
CA CYS A 65 -8.10 -7.18 13.45
C CYS A 65 -8.45 -6.11 14.49
N GLY A 66 -7.65 -5.97 15.51
CA GLY A 66 -7.84 -4.93 16.53
C GLY A 66 -8.86 -5.29 17.61
N ILE A 67 -9.39 -6.52 17.60
CA ILE A 67 -10.32 -7.04 18.59
C ILE A 67 -9.53 -7.72 19.71
N LEU A 68 -9.69 -7.24 20.97
CA LEU A 68 -8.94 -7.78 22.10
C LEU A 68 -9.23 -9.25 22.39
N HIS A 69 -10.46 -9.71 22.13
CA HIS A 69 -10.85 -11.11 22.31
C HIS A 69 -10.04 -12.09 21.44
N ASN A 70 -9.44 -11.58 20.34
CA ASN A 70 -8.62 -12.36 19.43
C ASN A 70 -7.12 -12.27 19.73
N GLY A 71 -6.77 -11.74 20.93
CA GLY A 71 -5.42 -11.66 21.44
C GLY A 71 -4.82 -10.24 21.42
N PHE A 72 -3.82 -10.05 22.25
CA PHE A 72 -3.18 -8.75 22.44
C PHE A 72 -1.78 -8.86 23.03
N ALA A 73 -0.99 -7.80 22.89
CA ALA A 73 0.22 -7.57 23.65
C ALA A 73 -0.13 -6.75 24.92
N ARG A 74 0.34 -7.21 26.10
CA ARG A 74 0.21 -6.53 27.38
C ARG A 74 1.44 -5.68 27.65
N LEU A 75 1.26 -4.38 27.79
CA LEU A 75 2.32 -3.41 28.07
C LEU A 75 2.24 -2.95 29.53
N LYS A 76 3.40 -2.77 30.18
CA LYS A 76 3.49 -2.27 31.55
C LYS A 76 4.50 -1.14 31.64
N CYS A 77 4.12 -0.04 32.27
CA CYS A 77 5.02 1.07 32.58
C CYS A 77 6.00 0.68 33.68
N ARG A 78 7.28 0.89 33.48
CA ARG A 78 8.31 0.59 34.46
C ARG A 78 8.29 1.55 35.68
N ALA A 79 7.86 2.80 35.43
CA ALA A 79 7.87 3.83 36.47
C ALA A 79 6.66 3.74 37.42
N CYS A 80 5.42 3.54 36.88
CA CYS A 80 4.21 3.58 37.70
C CYS A 80 3.37 2.29 37.68
N GLY A 81 3.81 1.24 36.97
CA GLY A 81 3.09 -0.03 36.90
C GLY A 81 1.81 -0.01 36.04
N HIS A 82 1.42 1.15 35.45
CA HIS A 82 0.24 1.26 34.60
C HIS A 82 0.32 0.31 33.42
N GLU A 83 -0.80 -0.34 33.10
CA GLU A 83 -0.88 -1.35 32.04
C GLU A 83 -1.79 -0.91 30.90
N LYS A 84 -1.41 -1.30 29.67
CA LYS A 84 -2.21 -1.12 28.46
C LYS A 84 -2.24 -2.40 27.64
N LEU A 85 -3.35 -2.63 26.94
CA LEU A 85 -3.51 -3.75 26.01
C LEU A 85 -3.48 -3.24 24.57
N LEU A 86 -2.70 -3.91 23.72
CA LEU A 86 -2.64 -3.65 22.28
C LEU A 86 -3.10 -4.88 21.52
N ALA A 87 -4.31 -4.82 20.96
CA ALA A 87 -4.87 -5.88 20.16
C ALA A 87 -4.00 -6.18 18.92
N PHE A 88 -3.94 -7.45 18.54
CA PHE A 88 -3.18 -7.87 17.36
C PHE A 88 -3.76 -7.30 16.07
N SER A 89 -2.90 -7.14 15.07
CA SER A 89 -3.25 -6.63 13.75
C SER A 89 -3.21 -7.75 12.69
N CYS A 90 -4.14 -7.72 11.73
CA CYS A 90 -4.24 -8.75 10.70
C CYS A 90 -3.16 -8.68 9.62
N ARG A 91 -2.41 -7.59 9.52
CA ARG A 91 -1.43 -7.29 8.46
C ARG A 91 -1.98 -7.38 7.02
N ARG A 92 -3.32 -7.40 6.82
CA ARG A 92 -3.98 -7.45 5.49
C ARG A 92 -4.01 -6.08 4.85
N ARG A 93 -2.88 -5.67 4.29
CA ARG A 93 -2.54 -4.31 3.86
C ARG A 93 -3.38 -3.76 2.71
N HIS A 94 -3.89 -4.61 1.82
CA HIS A 94 -4.74 -4.19 0.70
C HIS A 94 -6.23 -4.19 1.03
N PHE A 95 -6.61 -4.66 2.22
CA PHE A 95 -7.99 -4.80 2.64
C PHE A 95 -8.28 -4.06 3.96
N CYS A 96 -7.47 -4.25 5.00
CA CYS A 96 -7.65 -3.60 6.28
C CYS A 96 -7.16 -2.13 6.23
N PRO A 97 -8.02 -1.12 6.44
CA PRO A 97 -7.64 0.29 6.34
C PRO A 97 -6.52 0.67 7.29
N THR A 98 -6.56 0.15 8.50
CA THR A 98 -5.57 0.45 9.53
C THR A 98 -4.20 -0.16 9.26
N CYS A 99 -4.19 -1.46 8.87
CA CYS A 99 -2.93 -2.12 8.51
C CYS A 99 -2.34 -1.49 7.25
N HIS A 100 -3.19 -1.02 6.34
CA HIS A 100 -2.74 -0.30 5.16
C HIS A 100 -2.18 1.08 5.49
N ALA A 101 -2.83 1.87 6.36
CA ALA A 101 -2.32 3.16 6.80
C ALA A 101 -0.92 3.04 7.44
N ARG A 102 -0.73 2.01 8.28
CA ARG A 102 0.59 1.69 8.83
C ARG A 102 1.61 1.39 7.73
N ARG A 103 1.25 0.56 6.76
CA ARG A 103 2.12 0.23 5.62
C ARG A 103 2.52 1.47 4.82
N ILE A 104 1.60 2.40 4.57
CA ILE A 104 1.91 3.63 3.82
C ILE A 104 3.05 4.40 4.49
N VAL A 105 3.02 4.51 5.83
CA VAL A 105 4.08 5.20 6.59
C VAL A 105 5.39 4.41 6.53
N GLU A 106 5.35 3.11 6.85
CA GLU A 106 6.52 2.22 6.79
C GLU A 106 7.20 2.25 5.43
N PHE A 107 6.39 2.16 4.37
CA PHE A 107 6.89 2.19 3.00
C PHE A 107 7.52 3.54 2.64
N GLY A 108 6.85 4.65 2.98
CA GLY A 108 7.37 5.99 2.71
C GLY A 108 8.74 6.21 3.36
N GLU A 109 8.88 5.85 4.63
CA GLU A 109 10.13 5.96 5.38
C GLU A 109 11.23 5.05 4.80
N TRP A 110 10.88 3.78 4.54
CA TRP A 110 11.83 2.83 3.99
C TRP A 110 12.27 3.22 2.57
N LEU A 111 11.33 3.67 1.72
CA LEU A 111 11.65 4.09 0.36
C LEU A 111 12.62 5.29 0.38
N CYS A 112 12.31 6.32 1.17
CA CYS A 112 13.14 7.53 1.25
C CYS A 112 14.47 7.31 1.98
N GLY A 113 14.53 6.41 2.96
CA GLY A 113 15.72 6.18 3.78
C GLY A 113 16.60 5.01 3.33
N GLY A 114 16.07 4.08 2.51
CA GLY A 114 16.78 2.84 2.20
C GLY A 114 16.86 2.46 0.72
N VAL A 115 16.09 3.12 -0.16
CA VAL A 115 16.06 2.78 -1.59
C VAL A 115 16.44 3.96 -2.47
N LEU A 116 15.71 5.06 -2.34
CA LEU A 116 15.93 6.23 -3.18
C LEU A 116 17.26 6.88 -2.84
N LYS A 117 18.04 7.18 -3.87
CA LYS A 117 19.27 7.98 -3.75
C LYS A 117 18.94 9.47 -3.75
N LYS A 118 19.87 10.30 -3.29
CA LYS A 118 19.73 11.76 -3.25
C LYS A 118 19.91 12.38 -4.65
N VAL A 119 19.10 11.94 -5.61
CA VAL A 119 19.07 12.40 -6.99
C VAL A 119 17.69 12.96 -7.33
N PRO A 120 17.52 13.76 -8.39
CA PRO A 120 16.20 14.17 -8.84
C PRO A 120 15.33 12.98 -9.19
N HIS A 121 14.03 13.06 -8.90
CA HIS A 121 13.06 12.02 -9.23
C HIS A 121 11.92 12.60 -10.06
N ARG A 122 11.25 11.72 -10.79
CA ARG A 122 10.06 12.06 -11.59
C ARG A 122 9.01 10.96 -11.50
N HIS A 123 7.76 11.40 -11.46
CA HIS A 123 6.61 10.52 -11.38
C HIS A 123 5.95 10.36 -12.73
N PHE A 124 5.77 9.12 -13.17
CA PHE A 124 5.00 8.76 -14.36
C PHE A 124 3.76 7.97 -13.95
N VAL A 125 2.67 8.15 -14.71
CA VAL A 125 1.47 7.30 -14.58
C VAL A 125 1.04 6.85 -15.96
N PHE A 126 0.87 5.53 -16.12
CA PHE A 126 0.39 4.91 -17.35
C PHE A 126 -0.99 4.31 -17.12
N SER A 127 -1.97 4.73 -17.88
CA SER A 127 -3.35 4.20 -17.79
C SER A 127 -3.90 3.84 -19.18
N MET A 128 -4.96 3.01 -19.19
CA MET A 128 -5.54 2.46 -20.40
C MET A 128 -7.06 2.66 -20.49
N PRO A 129 -7.66 2.62 -21.71
CA PRO A 129 -9.09 2.77 -21.91
C PRO A 129 -9.92 1.66 -21.25
N LYS A 130 -11.16 2.00 -20.88
CA LYS A 130 -12.09 1.09 -20.18
C LYS A 130 -12.29 -0.23 -20.91
N ILE A 131 -12.38 -0.20 -22.26
CA ILE A 131 -12.63 -1.38 -23.08
C ILE A 131 -11.56 -2.48 -22.91
N LEU A 132 -10.31 -2.09 -22.60
CA LEU A 132 -9.20 -3.03 -22.43
C LEU A 132 -9.08 -3.55 -20.99
N ARG A 133 -9.66 -2.87 -20.00
CA ARG A 133 -9.46 -3.20 -18.56
C ARG A 133 -9.96 -4.59 -18.19
N LYS A 134 -11.01 -5.08 -18.86
CA LYS A 134 -11.57 -6.42 -18.63
C LYS A 134 -10.52 -7.53 -18.78
N TYR A 135 -9.64 -7.42 -19.76
CA TYR A 135 -8.59 -8.44 -19.96
C TYR A 135 -7.65 -8.56 -18.76
N PHE A 136 -7.33 -7.45 -18.13
CA PHE A 136 -6.48 -7.39 -16.93
C PHE A 136 -7.22 -7.77 -15.64
N LEU A 137 -8.54 -7.68 -15.62
CA LEU A 137 -9.37 -8.13 -14.52
C LEU A 137 -9.44 -9.65 -14.48
N PHE A 138 -9.69 -10.28 -15.63
CA PHE A 138 -9.83 -11.73 -15.73
C PHE A 138 -8.50 -12.47 -15.84
N ASN A 139 -7.46 -11.84 -16.38
CA ASN A 139 -6.10 -12.37 -16.42
C ASN A 139 -5.13 -11.41 -15.73
N ARG A 140 -4.90 -11.64 -14.44
CA ARG A 140 -4.07 -10.79 -13.60
C ARG A 140 -2.57 -10.84 -13.93
N ASP A 141 -2.09 -11.87 -14.63
CA ASP A 141 -0.71 -11.93 -15.09
C ASP A 141 -0.37 -10.81 -16.07
N LEU A 142 -1.38 -10.31 -16.80
CA LEU A 142 -1.23 -9.12 -17.64
C LEU A 142 -0.80 -7.86 -16.88
N LEU A 143 -1.07 -7.76 -15.57
CA LEU A 143 -0.59 -6.66 -14.76
C LEU A 143 0.95 -6.65 -14.62
N LYS A 144 1.56 -7.84 -14.63
CA LYS A 144 3.02 -7.97 -14.65
C LYS A 144 3.59 -7.47 -15.98
N ASP A 145 2.95 -7.85 -17.09
CA ASP A 145 3.33 -7.39 -18.44
C ASP A 145 3.15 -5.87 -18.57
N LEU A 146 2.04 -5.32 -18.06
CA LEU A 146 1.78 -3.88 -18.03
C LEU A 146 2.90 -3.12 -17.31
N SER A 147 3.26 -3.58 -16.11
CA SER A 147 4.33 -2.97 -15.33
C SER A 147 5.70 -3.05 -16.04
N ARG A 148 5.98 -4.19 -16.70
CA ARG A 148 7.20 -4.39 -17.46
C ARG A 148 7.27 -3.44 -18.66
N ILE A 149 6.19 -3.33 -19.45
CA ILE A 149 6.11 -2.43 -20.60
C ILE A 149 6.33 -0.98 -20.17
N ALA A 150 5.65 -0.52 -19.12
CA ALA A 150 5.81 0.83 -18.60
C ALA A 150 7.26 1.12 -18.17
N TRP A 151 7.91 0.16 -17.51
CA TRP A 151 9.32 0.28 -17.14
C TRP A 151 10.26 0.31 -18.33
N GLU A 152 10.10 -0.58 -19.30
CA GLU A 152 10.94 -0.62 -20.51
C GLU A 152 10.90 0.71 -21.26
N ILE A 153 9.74 1.36 -21.34
CA ILE A 153 9.58 2.67 -21.96
C ILE A 153 10.38 3.74 -21.21
N VAL A 154 10.23 3.80 -19.88
CA VAL A 154 10.95 4.78 -19.06
C VAL A 154 12.44 4.52 -19.08
N LYS A 155 12.86 3.25 -19.05
CA LYS A 155 14.26 2.86 -19.16
C LYS A 155 14.88 3.32 -20.49
N GLU A 156 14.25 3.00 -21.61
CA GLU A 156 14.71 3.41 -22.95
C GLU A 156 14.77 4.93 -23.09
N TYR A 157 13.74 5.62 -22.57
CA TYR A 157 13.75 7.08 -22.56
C TYR A 157 15.01 7.63 -21.90
N TYR A 158 15.36 7.19 -20.70
CA TYR A 158 16.52 7.71 -19.97
C TYR A 158 17.86 7.29 -20.61
N ILE A 159 18.01 6.07 -21.09
CA ILE A 159 19.22 5.63 -21.79
C ILE A 159 19.49 6.52 -23.01
N ASN A 160 18.46 6.77 -23.83
CA ASN A 160 18.59 7.56 -25.04
C ASN A 160 18.84 9.04 -24.77
N THR A 161 18.15 9.62 -23.77
CA THR A 161 18.26 11.06 -23.46
C THR A 161 19.53 11.41 -22.70
N CYS A 162 20.04 10.53 -21.84
CA CYS A 162 21.32 10.72 -21.15
C CYS A 162 22.52 10.38 -22.04
N ARG A 163 22.31 9.77 -23.22
CA ARG A 163 23.37 9.33 -24.16
C ARG A 163 24.44 8.47 -23.48
N LYS A 164 24.04 7.62 -22.55
CA LYS A 164 24.90 6.73 -21.79
C LYS A 164 24.37 5.30 -21.95
N GLU A 165 24.96 4.55 -22.89
CA GLU A 165 24.58 3.16 -23.18
C GLU A 165 24.77 2.25 -21.95
N GLU A 166 25.82 2.48 -21.17
CA GLU A 166 26.10 1.78 -19.92
C GLU A 166 25.38 2.38 -18.69
N GLY A 167 24.60 3.45 -18.90
CA GLY A 167 23.86 4.09 -17.83
C GLY A 167 22.77 3.18 -17.27
N SER A 168 22.63 3.16 -15.95
CA SER A 168 21.59 2.37 -15.25
C SER A 168 20.48 3.29 -14.74
N PRO A 169 19.34 3.40 -15.46
CA PRO A 169 18.14 4.04 -14.91
C PRO A 169 17.64 3.30 -13.69
N ALA A 170 16.89 3.99 -12.83
CA ALA A 170 16.32 3.41 -11.62
C ALA A 170 14.87 3.81 -11.42
N ALA A 171 14.03 2.89 -10.97
CA ALA A 171 12.65 3.21 -10.66
C ALA A 171 12.04 2.29 -9.60
N VAL A 172 10.96 2.80 -9.00
CA VAL A 172 10.00 2.01 -8.23
C VAL A 172 8.68 2.07 -8.96
N ALA A 173 8.21 0.92 -9.44
CA ALA A 173 6.93 0.79 -10.14
C ALA A 173 5.87 0.20 -9.20
N VAL A 174 4.68 0.80 -9.20
CA VAL A 174 3.54 0.37 -8.37
C VAL A 174 2.33 0.12 -9.25
N ILE A 175 1.77 -1.08 -9.15
CA ILE A 175 0.54 -1.48 -9.81
C ILE A 175 -0.64 -1.07 -8.94
N GLN A 176 -1.53 -0.23 -9.45
CA GLN A 176 -2.83 0.06 -8.85
C GLN A 176 -3.94 -0.42 -9.79
N THR A 177 -5.02 -0.97 -9.23
CA THR A 177 -6.12 -1.54 -10.01
C THR A 177 -7.44 -0.79 -9.85
N PHE A 178 -7.47 0.26 -9.04
CA PHE A 178 -8.68 0.97 -8.65
C PHE A 178 -8.73 2.39 -9.21
N GLY A 179 -9.92 2.81 -9.57
CA GLY A 179 -10.29 4.19 -9.89
C GLY A 179 -11.32 4.73 -8.90
N ASP A 180 -12.04 5.78 -9.30
CA ASP A 180 -13.14 6.30 -8.51
C ASP A 180 -14.25 5.24 -8.36
N PHE A 181 -14.92 5.28 -7.20
CA PHE A 181 -16.03 4.37 -6.86
C PHE A 181 -15.68 2.87 -6.99
N LEU A 182 -14.44 2.51 -6.64
CA LEU A 182 -13.93 1.12 -6.73
C LEU A 182 -14.02 0.52 -8.15
N SER A 183 -14.07 1.35 -9.19
CA SER A 183 -14.02 0.85 -10.56
C SER A 183 -12.68 0.20 -10.85
N PHE A 184 -12.67 -0.94 -11.55
CA PHE A 184 -11.42 -1.59 -11.94
C PHE A 184 -10.71 -0.76 -13.01
N ASN A 185 -9.57 -0.18 -12.64
CA ASN A 185 -8.77 0.71 -13.46
C ASN A 185 -7.27 0.40 -13.27
N PRO A 186 -6.73 -0.60 -13.97
CA PRO A 186 -5.32 -0.94 -13.86
C PRO A 186 -4.46 0.17 -14.45
N HIS A 187 -3.55 0.69 -13.65
CA HIS A 187 -2.59 1.71 -14.02
C HIS A 187 -1.30 1.55 -13.23
N ILE A 188 -0.21 2.05 -13.81
CA ILE A 188 1.12 1.92 -13.23
C ILE A 188 1.63 3.30 -12.83
N HIS A 189 1.98 3.44 -11.56
CA HIS A 189 2.79 4.55 -11.08
C HIS A 189 4.26 4.17 -11.14
N ILE A 190 5.11 5.02 -11.71
CA ILE A 190 6.56 4.85 -11.71
C ILE A 190 7.20 6.08 -11.07
N LEU A 191 7.89 5.87 -9.96
CA LEU A 191 8.79 6.87 -9.39
C LEU A 191 10.21 6.55 -9.89
N ALA A 192 10.66 7.26 -10.90
CA ALA A 192 11.98 7.06 -11.50
C ALA A 192 12.98 8.09 -10.99
N ALA A 193 14.26 7.70 -10.85
CA ALA A 193 15.36 8.65 -10.82
C ALA A 193 15.36 9.40 -12.17
N ASP A 194 15.42 10.74 -12.16
CA ASP A 194 15.29 11.57 -13.37
C ASP A 194 16.62 11.62 -14.13
N GLY A 195 17.13 10.43 -14.48
CA GLY A 195 18.40 10.24 -15.17
C GLY A 195 18.97 8.82 -15.06
N CYS A 196 20.26 8.68 -15.29
CA CYS A 196 21.00 7.42 -15.26
C CYS A 196 22.15 7.45 -14.25
N PHE A 197 22.28 6.38 -13.48
CA PHE A 197 23.48 6.11 -12.67
C PHE A 197 24.58 5.51 -13.54
N SER A 198 25.82 5.92 -13.29
CA SER A 198 27.00 5.37 -13.93
C SER A 198 27.86 4.58 -12.94
N SER A 199 28.70 3.67 -13.44
CA SER A 199 29.61 2.88 -12.63
C SER A 199 30.73 3.71 -11.99
N ASP A 200 31.04 4.89 -12.55
CA ASP A 200 32.05 5.84 -12.07
C ASP A 200 31.55 6.76 -10.92
N GLY A 201 30.35 6.50 -10.40
CA GLY A 201 29.78 7.25 -9.28
C GLY A 201 29.07 8.55 -9.66
N PHE A 202 28.82 8.79 -10.96
CA PHE A 202 28.07 9.96 -11.42
C PHE A 202 26.61 9.65 -11.70
N PHE A 203 25.75 10.67 -11.59
CA PHE A 203 24.36 10.64 -11.99
C PHE A 203 24.11 11.66 -13.11
N TYR A 204 23.76 11.16 -14.28
CA TYR A 204 23.51 11.98 -15.48
C TYR A 204 22.05 12.36 -15.59
N VAL A 205 21.78 13.66 -15.58
CA VAL A 205 20.42 14.22 -15.70
C VAL A 205 20.17 14.62 -17.16
N PRO A 206 19.02 14.24 -17.77
CA PRO A 206 18.71 14.65 -19.13
C PRO A 206 18.47 16.16 -19.19
N SER A 207 19.08 16.80 -20.19
CA SER A 207 18.92 18.24 -20.47
C SER A 207 17.63 18.58 -21.23
N ILE A 208 16.95 17.58 -21.76
CA ILE A 208 15.77 17.73 -22.62
C ILE A 208 14.48 17.54 -21.82
N ASN A 209 13.48 18.37 -22.05
CA ASN A 209 12.16 18.19 -21.49
C ASN A 209 11.48 16.92 -22.02
N ILE A 210 10.83 16.19 -21.13
CA ILE A 210 10.13 14.94 -21.47
C ILE A 210 8.97 15.24 -22.40
N ASN A 211 8.93 14.60 -23.56
CA ASN A 211 7.76 14.58 -24.44
C ASN A 211 6.81 13.46 -24.02
N ALA A 212 5.80 13.79 -23.21
CA ALA A 212 4.80 12.84 -22.71
C ALA A 212 4.01 12.18 -23.84
N GLU A 213 3.75 12.89 -24.94
CA GLU A 213 3.00 12.37 -26.09
C GLU A 213 3.77 11.23 -26.81
N SER A 214 5.08 11.37 -26.95
CA SER A 214 5.91 10.32 -27.54
C SER A 214 5.95 9.05 -26.67
N ILE A 215 6.01 9.22 -25.36
CA ILE A 215 5.94 8.12 -24.39
C ILE A 215 4.58 7.43 -24.47
N GLU A 216 3.49 8.18 -24.59
CA GLU A 216 2.13 7.65 -24.71
C GLU A 216 1.95 6.85 -26.00
N LYS A 217 2.40 7.36 -27.15
CA LYS A 217 2.34 6.63 -28.44
C LYS A 217 3.08 5.30 -28.36
N LEU A 218 4.25 5.27 -27.73
CA LEU A 218 5.02 4.04 -27.52
C LEU A 218 4.29 3.08 -26.59
N PHE A 219 3.67 3.60 -25.52
CA PHE A 219 2.87 2.79 -24.59
C PHE A 219 1.66 2.15 -25.29
N ILE A 220 0.90 2.91 -26.07
CA ILE A 220 -0.23 2.43 -26.88
C ILE A 220 0.22 1.28 -27.78
N HIS A 221 1.28 1.52 -28.58
CA HIS A 221 1.82 0.53 -29.50
C HIS A 221 2.19 -0.79 -28.80
N ARG A 222 2.91 -0.71 -27.68
CA ARG A 222 3.36 -1.90 -26.94
C ARG A 222 2.21 -2.65 -26.27
N ILE A 223 1.19 -1.95 -25.78
CA ILE A 223 -0.02 -2.59 -25.22
C ILE A 223 -0.80 -3.31 -26.32
N PHE A 224 -1.04 -2.67 -27.47
CA PHE A 224 -1.71 -3.32 -28.58
C PHE A 224 -0.95 -4.55 -29.07
N LYS A 225 0.36 -4.44 -29.25
CA LYS A 225 1.23 -5.57 -29.64
C LYS A 225 1.15 -6.73 -28.63
N LEU A 226 1.14 -6.44 -27.32
CA LEU A 226 1.00 -7.46 -26.27
C LEU A 226 -0.35 -8.18 -26.40
N LEU A 227 -1.46 -7.41 -26.47
CA LEU A 227 -2.81 -7.97 -26.50
C LEU A 227 -3.12 -8.74 -27.79
N LEU A 228 -2.65 -8.25 -28.94
CA LEU A 228 -2.70 -8.98 -30.21
C LEU A 228 -1.93 -10.31 -30.15
N LYS A 229 -0.67 -10.26 -29.68
CA LYS A 229 0.16 -11.48 -29.54
C LYS A 229 -0.49 -12.54 -28.66
N LYS A 230 -1.30 -12.11 -27.67
CA LYS A 230 -2.04 -13.02 -26.77
C LYS A 230 -3.41 -13.41 -27.33
N GLY A 231 -3.81 -12.94 -28.50
CA GLY A 231 -5.11 -13.22 -29.11
C GLY A 231 -6.31 -12.62 -28.33
N LEU A 232 -6.07 -11.58 -27.53
CA LEU A 232 -7.09 -10.96 -26.68
C LEU A 232 -7.88 -9.84 -27.40
N ILE A 233 -7.28 -9.24 -28.44
CA ILE A 233 -7.90 -8.24 -29.30
C ILE A 233 -7.61 -8.56 -30.75
N THR A 234 -8.35 -7.93 -31.66
CA THR A 234 -8.16 -8.01 -33.12
C THR A 234 -7.67 -6.67 -33.67
N GLU A 235 -7.19 -6.64 -34.90
CA GLU A 235 -6.86 -5.40 -35.62
C GLU A 235 -8.05 -4.44 -35.67
N GLY A 236 -9.26 -4.94 -35.92
CA GLY A 236 -10.48 -4.12 -35.89
C GLY A 236 -10.73 -3.45 -34.52
N THR A 237 -10.31 -4.07 -33.40
CA THR A 237 -10.38 -3.43 -32.10
C THR A 237 -9.38 -2.27 -31.99
N ILE A 238 -8.21 -2.41 -32.60
CA ILE A 238 -7.20 -1.34 -32.65
C ILE A 238 -7.69 -0.18 -33.48
N GLU A 239 -8.23 -0.46 -34.67
CA GLU A 239 -8.83 0.54 -35.56
C GLU A 239 -9.95 1.31 -34.87
N LEU A 240 -10.84 0.59 -34.16
CA LEU A 240 -11.93 1.20 -33.41
C LEU A 240 -11.40 2.18 -32.35
N ILE A 241 -10.42 1.75 -31.52
CA ILE A 241 -9.86 2.61 -30.47
C ILE A 241 -9.09 3.81 -31.07
N SER A 242 -8.39 3.58 -32.18
CA SER A 242 -7.61 4.61 -32.87
C SER A 242 -8.48 5.65 -33.57
N SER A 243 -9.72 5.30 -33.95
CA SER A 243 -10.68 6.23 -34.54
C SER A 243 -11.36 7.15 -33.56
N TRP A 244 -11.22 6.89 -32.24
CA TRP A 244 -11.81 7.74 -31.22
C TRP A 244 -11.07 9.08 -31.12
N ARG A 245 -11.82 10.15 -30.87
CA ARG A 245 -11.23 11.48 -30.61
C ARG A 245 -10.17 11.44 -29.49
N HIS A 246 -10.41 10.60 -28.47
CA HIS A 246 -9.47 10.30 -27.39
C HIS A 246 -9.40 8.80 -27.21
N THR A 247 -8.25 8.21 -27.42
CA THR A 247 -8.04 6.75 -27.31
C THR A 247 -8.34 6.21 -25.91
N GLY A 248 -8.39 7.07 -24.89
CA GLY A 248 -8.56 6.70 -23.49
C GLY A 248 -7.29 6.14 -22.84
N PHE A 249 -6.19 6.05 -23.58
CA PHE A 249 -4.87 5.94 -22.99
C PHE A 249 -4.46 7.29 -22.40
N SER A 250 -3.64 7.26 -21.36
CA SER A 250 -3.07 8.48 -20.80
C SER A 250 -1.72 8.17 -20.16
N THR A 251 -0.76 9.02 -20.48
CA THR A 251 0.56 9.01 -19.85
C THR A 251 0.81 10.35 -19.21
N TYR A 252 0.83 10.35 -17.87
CA TYR A 252 1.20 11.53 -17.10
C TYR A 252 2.69 11.52 -16.83
N CYS A 253 3.34 12.66 -17.04
CA CYS A 253 4.72 12.91 -16.65
C CYS A 253 4.78 14.10 -15.71
N GLY A 254 5.09 13.86 -14.44
CA GLY A 254 5.17 14.87 -13.40
C GLY A 254 6.37 15.80 -13.55
N LYS A 255 6.37 16.89 -12.78
CA LYS A 255 7.53 17.76 -12.66
C LYS A 255 8.69 17.04 -11.96
N ARG A 256 9.92 17.49 -12.23
CA ARG A 256 11.12 17.03 -11.52
C ARG A 256 11.02 17.39 -10.04
N ILE A 257 11.26 16.39 -9.19
CA ILE A 257 11.32 16.56 -7.73
C ILE A 257 12.77 16.76 -7.34
N ASN A 258 13.06 17.87 -6.69
CA ASN A 258 14.42 18.19 -6.25
C ASN A 258 14.85 17.21 -5.12
N PRO A 259 16.11 16.71 -5.11
CA PRO A 259 16.63 15.85 -4.04
C PRO A 259 16.49 16.43 -2.64
N LYS A 260 16.49 17.76 -2.52
CA LYS A 260 16.31 18.48 -1.25
C LYS A 260 14.88 18.48 -0.75
N ASP A 261 13.88 18.24 -1.62
CA ASP A 261 12.46 18.22 -1.26
C ASP A 261 12.03 16.84 -0.75
N LYS A 262 12.47 16.53 0.46
CA LYS A 262 12.14 15.26 1.15
C LYS A 262 10.63 15.11 1.37
N ARG A 263 9.91 16.22 1.61
CA ARG A 263 8.46 16.20 1.87
C ARG A 263 7.68 15.80 0.63
N SER A 264 7.99 16.36 -0.53
CA SER A 264 7.34 15.97 -1.79
C SER A 264 7.64 14.53 -2.16
N THR A 265 8.88 14.06 -1.97
CA THR A 265 9.27 12.66 -2.21
C THR A 265 8.52 11.70 -1.29
N GLU A 266 8.43 12.00 0.02
CA GLU A 266 7.70 11.15 0.98
C GLU A 266 6.19 11.15 0.70
N ASN A 267 5.61 12.31 0.39
CA ASN A 267 4.19 12.41 0.04
C ASN A 267 3.87 11.60 -1.23
N LEU A 268 4.74 11.66 -2.23
CA LEU A 268 4.58 10.86 -3.44
C LEU A 268 4.74 9.36 -3.16
N ALA A 269 5.74 8.97 -2.37
CA ALA A 269 5.95 7.58 -1.96
C ALA A 269 4.71 7.01 -1.25
N ARG A 270 4.06 7.80 -0.39
CA ARG A 270 2.81 7.44 0.27
C ARG A 270 1.63 7.38 -0.71
N TYR A 271 1.57 8.32 -1.64
CA TYR A 271 0.49 8.41 -2.63
C TYR A 271 0.47 7.20 -3.57
N ILE A 272 1.61 6.73 -4.05
CA ILE A 272 1.69 5.64 -5.03
C ILE A 272 1.24 4.28 -4.47
N ILE A 273 1.23 4.09 -3.13
CA ILE A 273 0.72 2.87 -2.48
C ILE A 273 -0.58 3.10 -1.71
N ARG A 274 -1.32 4.16 -2.01
CA ARG A 274 -2.59 4.46 -1.33
C ARG A 274 -3.59 3.30 -1.38
N ALA A 275 -4.53 3.27 -0.43
CA ALA A 275 -5.61 2.31 -0.40
C ALA A 275 -6.60 2.49 -1.57
N SER A 276 -7.29 1.42 -1.94
CA SER A 276 -8.35 1.43 -2.96
C SER A 276 -9.57 2.26 -2.55
N PHE A 277 -9.79 2.43 -1.24
CA PHE A 277 -10.90 3.24 -0.71
C PHE A 277 -10.48 3.99 0.56
N SER A 278 -11.31 4.97 0.97
CA SER A 278 -11.19 5.70 2.25
C SER A 278 -12.43 5.43 3.09
N GLN A 279 -12.23 4.99 4.33
CA GLN A 279 -13.30 4.75 5.30
C GLN A 279 -14.10 6.03 5.61
N GLU A 280 -13.44 7.19 5.62
CA GLU A 280 -14.07 8.49 5.89
C GLU A 280 -15.11 8.89 4.86
N ARG A 281 -15.03 8.34 3.64
CA ARG A 281 -15.93 8.61 2.54
C ARG A 281 -17.05 7.58 2.40
N MET A 282 -17.08 6.57 3.27
CA MET A 282 -18.05 5.50 3.27
C MET A 282 -19.08 5.69 4.38
N LYS A 283 -20.37 5.52 4.05
CA LYS A 283 -21.45 5.34 5.03
C LYS A 283 -22.14 4.02 4.75
N TYR A 284 -22.52 3.34 5.79
CA TYR A 284 -23.30 2.10 5.75
C TYR A 284 -24.59 2.30 6.53
N TYR A 285 -25.69 1.83 5.99
CA TYR A 285 -27.03 1.95 6.58
C TYR A 285 -27.56 0.57 6.94
N PRO A 286 -27.49 0.16 8.23
CA PRO A 286 -27.94 -1.18 8.65
C PRO A 286 -29.43 -1.44 8.40
N ASP A 287 -30.28 -0.42 8.54
CA ASP A 287 -31.75 -0.52 8.41
C ASP A 287 -32.19 -0.70 6.95
N ARG A 288 -31.34 -0.46 6.00
CA ARG A 288 -31.56 -0.69 4.57
C ARG A 288 -30.26 -1.12 3.92
N PRO A 289 -30.30 -2.12 3.02
CA PRO A 289 -29.10 -2.71 2.44
C PRO A 289 -28.42 -1.73 1.49
N MET A 290 -27.75 -0.70 2.02
CA MET A 290 -27.14 0.36 1.23
C MET A 290 -25.80 0.81 1.80
N VAL A 291 -24.83 0.97 0.89
CA VAL A 291 -23.55 1.64 1.13
C VAL A 291 -23.49 2.87 0.26
N THR A 292 -23.22 4.03 0.83
CA THR A 292 -22.88 5.23 0.05
C THR A 292 -21.38 5.50 0.11
N TYR A 293 -20.83 5.92 -1.02
CA TYR A 293 -19.43 6.26 -1.13
C TYR A 293 -19.25 7.58 -1.87
N GLU A 294 -18.53 8.49 -1.22
CA GLU A 294 -18.31 9.85 -1.72
C GLU A 294 -17.03 9.93 -2.55
N SER A 295 -17.06 10.70 -3.65
CA SER A 295 -15.87 10.96 -4.47
C SER A 295 -14.82 11.76 -3.70
N LYS A 296 -13.56 11.75 -4.17
CA LYS A 296 -12.42 12.38 -3.49
C LYS A 296 -12.63 13.87 -3.13
N TYR A 297 -13.44 14.57 -3.88
CA TYR A 297 -13.69 16.01 -3.70
C TYR A 297 -15.14 16.34 -3.28
N GLY A 298 -15.90 15.34 -2.82
CA GLY A 298 -17.28 15.55 -2.35
C GLY A 298 -18.30 15.90 -3.44
N ARG A 299 -17.90 15.82 -4.73
CA ARG A 299 -18.75 16.28 -5.85
C ARG A 299 -19.81 15.28 -6.26
N GLN A 300 -19.61 14.01 -5.96
CA GLN A 300 -20.50 12.92 -6.35
C GLN A 300 -20.56 11.90 -5.22
N VAL A 301 -21.74 11.33 -5.04
CA VAL A 301 -21.98 10.20 -4.12
C VAL A 301 -22.53 9.06 -4.97
N ALA A 302 -21.94 7.89 -4.84
CA ALA A 302 -22.44 6.67 -5.44
C ALA A 302 -23.12 5.80 -4.37
N GLU A 303 -24.25 5.20 -4.72
CA GLU A 303 -24.97 4.24 -3.91
C GLU A 303 -24.69 2.83 -4.44
N PHE A 304 -24.48 1.90 -3.51
CA PHE A 304 -24.20 0.50 -3.81
C PHE A 304 -25.09 -0.41 -2.97
N ASP A 305 -25.53 -1.49 -3.57
CA ASP A 305 -25.90 -2.68 -2.81
C ASP A 305 -24.65 -3.19 -2.06
N PRO A 306 -24.74 -3.62 -0.77
CA PRO A 306 -23.60 -4.08 0.00
C PRO A 306 -22.83 -5.24 -0.65
N LEU A 307 -23.53 -6.18 -1.30
CA LEU A 307 -22.87 -7.32 -1.98
C LEU A 307 -22.09 -6.86 -3.23
N GLU A 308 -22.66 -5.93 -4.02
CA GLU A 308 -21.99 -5.31 -5.16
C GLU A 308 -20.76 -4.52 -4.71
N TRP A 309 -20.89 -3.77 -3.61
CA TRP A 309 -19.77 -3.02 -3.03
C TRP A 309 -18.65 -3.96 -2.58
N LEU A 310 -18.99 -5.09 -1.92
CA LEU A 310 -18.02 -6.12 -1.54
C LEU A 310 -17.36 -6.74 -2.76
N ALA A 311 -18.10 -7.03 -3.83
CA ALA A 311 -17.54 -7.58 -5.07
C ALA A 311 -16.52 -6.63 -5.70
N ALA A 312 -16.87 -5.35 -5.80
CA ALA A 312 -15.96 -4.32 -6.28
C ALA A 312 -14.71 -4.23 -5.42
N LEU A 313 -14.86 -4.20 -4.09
CA LEU A 313 -13.76 -4.08 -3.13
C LEU A 313 -12.79 -5.26 -3.20
N VAL A 314 -13.28 -6.51 -3.16
CA VAL A 314 -12.43 -7.70 -3.18
C VAL A 314 -11.73 -7.90 -4.53
N SER A 315 -12.27 -7.28 -5.60
CA SER A 315 -11.62 -7.29 -6.91
C SER A 315 -10.25 -6.61 -6.89
N HIS A 316 -9.96 -5.75 -5.93
CA HIS A 316 -8.69 -5.02 -5.80
C HIS A 316 -7.67 -5.72 -4.89
N ILE A 317 -8.06 -6.78 -4.19
CA ILE A 317 -7.09 -7.57 -3.43
C ILE A 317 -6.14 -8.26 -4.43
N PRO A 318 -4.82 -8.12 -4.30
CA PRO A 318 -3.86 -8.83 -5.16
C PRO A 318 -3.99 -10.34 -5.04
N ASP A 319 -3.52 -11.07 -6.04
CA ASP A 319 -3.40 -12.52 -5.95
C ASP A 319 -2.35 -12.92 -4.90
N LYS A 320 -2.47 -14.12 -4.36
CA LYS A 320 -1.49 -14.67 -3.41
C LYS A 320 -0.10 -14.63 -4.06
N GLY A 321 0.88 -14.01 -3.39
CA GLY A 321 2.24 -13.82 -3.94
C GLY A 321 2.34 -12.75 -5.05
N GLY A 322 1.26 -12.02 -5.35
CA GLY A 322 1.26 -10.96 -6.36
C GLY A 322 2.03 -9.72 -5.92
N GLN A 323 3.12 -9.40 -6.61
CA GLN A 323 3.94 -8.22 -6.36
C GLN A 323 3.28 -6.97 -6.95
N THR A 324 2.78 -6.08 -6.09
CA THR A 324 2.20 -4.80 -6.51
C THR A 324 3.22 -3.68 -6.65
N VAL A 325 4.39 -3.82 -6.05
CA VAL A 325 5.49 -2.86 -6.15
C VAL A 325 6.75 -3.58 -6.61
N ARG A 326 7.52 -2.95 -7.48
CA ARG A 326 8.73 -3.51 -8.08
C ARG A 326 9.85 -2.49 -8.04
N TYR A 327 11.04 -2.96 -7.69
CA TYR A 327 12.27 -2.17 -7.70
C TYR A 327 13.07 -2.54 -8.94
N LEU A 328 13.41 -1.53 -9.74
CA LEU A 328 13.85 -1.73 -11.11
C LEU A 328 15.17 -0.97 -11.38
N GLY A 329 15.99 -1.53 -12.25
CA GLY A 329 17.29 -0.95 -12.61
C GLY A 329 18.21 -0.84 -11.40
N PHE A 330 18.83 0.32 -11.19
CA PHE A 330 19.73 0.56 -10.06
C PHE A 330 19.07 0.39 -8.69
N TYR A 331 17.71 0.56 -8.59
CA TYR A 331 16.96 0.32 -7.35
C TYR A 331 16.57 -1.14 -7.14
N SER A 332 16.94 -2.07 -8.03
CA SER A 332 16.58 -3.47 -7.89
C SER A 332 17.17 -4.12 -6.62
N ASN A 333 16.48 -5.13 -6.09
CA ASN A 333 16.96 -5.86 -4.91
C ASN A 333 18.34 -6.49 -5.16
N VAL A 334 18.56 -6.99 -6.39
CA VAL A 334 19.85 -7.58 -6.78
C VAL A 334 20.98 -6.56 -6.71
N THR A 335 20.79 -5.39 -7.34
CA THR A 335 21.79 -4.31 -7.33
C THR A 335 22.07 -3.82 -5.91
N ARG A 336 21.02 -3.56 -5.14
CA ARG A 336 21.16 -3.12 -3.74
C ARG A 336 21.84 -4.17 -2.85
N GLY A 337 21.56 -5.46 -3.08
CA GLY A 337 22.21 -6.55 -2.35
C GLY A 337 23.71 -6.66 -2.70
N ARG A 338 24.08 -6.45 -3.98
CA ARG A 338 25.49 -6.39 -4.40
C ARG A 338 26.22 -5.22 -3.75
N LEU A 339 25.67 -4.02 -3.84
CA LEU A 339 26.26 -2.82 -3.25
C LEU A 339 26.47 -2.91 -1.73
N LYS A 340 25.59 -3.64 -1.04
CA LYS A 340 25.78 -3.87 0.40
C LYS A 340 26.95 -4.80 0.74
N LYS A 341 27.33 -5.69 -0.18
CA LYS A 341 28.45 -6.63 0.02
C LYS A 341 29.82 -6.04 -0.35
N GLU A 342 29.83 -5.04 -1.21
CA GLU A 342 31.04 -4.38 -1.73
C GLU A 342 31.53 -3.23 -0.82
N ASP A 343 31.26 -3.29 0.50
CA ASP A 343 31.73 -2.37 1.56
C ASP A 343 31.65 -0.87 1.21
N GLY A 344 30.56 -0.43 0.67
CA GLY A 344 30.33 1.00 0.48
C GLY A 344 29.17 1.27 -0.47
N GLU A 345 28.16 1.96 0.01
CA GLU A 345 27.25 2.64 -0.92
C GLU A 345 28.08 3.65 -1.69
N PRO A 346 28.17 3.55 -3.05
CA PRO A 346 28.95 4.52 -3.82
C PRO A 346 28.41 5.91 -3.50
N GLU A 347 29.29 6.79 -3.04
CA GLU A 347 28.99 8.22 -2.94
C GLU A 347 28.80 8.73 -4.35
N PHE A 348 27.56 8.93 -4.72
CA PHE A 348 27.26 9.71 -5.91
C PHE A 348 27.51 11.17 -5.57
N HIS A 349 28.45 11.80 -6.27
CA HIS A 349 28.75 13.21 -6.13
C HIS A 349 27.53 14.06 -6.47
N ILE A 350 26.60 14.16 -5.53
CA ILE A 350 25.48 15.10 -5.59
C ILE A 350 25.18 15.59 -4.19
N ILE A 351 25.65 16.83 -3.91
CA ILE A 351 25.18 17.78 -2.90
C ILE A 351 24.92 17.18 -1.51
N GLU A 352 25.85 17.49 -0.63
CA GLU A 352 25.77 17.32 0.82
C GLU A 352 24.44 17.83 1.38
N ASP A 353 23.63 16.95 1.90
CA ASP A 353 22.76 17.21 3.04
C ASP A 353 22.67 15.95 3.88
N GLU A 354 23.05 16.08 5.15
CA GLU A 354 23.08 15.00 6.12
C GLU A 354 21.71 14.33 6.22
N CYS A 355 21.63 13.09 5.75
CA CYS A 355 20.53 12.22 6.11
C CYS A 355 20.69 11.84 7.58
N PRO A 356 19.70 12.07 8.47
CA PRO A 356 19.73 11.48 9.80
C PRO A 356 19.93 9.98 9.66
N GLY A 357 20.87 9.44 10.43
CA GLY A 357 21.23 8.03 10.42
C GLY A 357 20.01 7.10 10.44
N ARG A 358 20.21 5.84 10.05
CA ARG A 358 19.23 4.76 9.91
C ARG A 358 17.97 4.98 10.74
N LEU A 359 16.89 5.33 10.08
CA LEU A 359 15.61 5.57 10.71
C LEU A 359 15.17 4.28 11.43
N ASN A 360 15.25 4.30 12.75
CA ASN A 360 14.84 3.18 13.57
C ASN A 360 13.32 2.96 13.36
N ARG A 361 12.95 1.88 12.68
CA ARG A 361 11.57 1.54 12.28
C ARG A 361 10.79 0.92 13.44
N SER A 362 10.97 1.45 14.67
CA SER A 362 10.24 0.91 15.80
C SER A 362 8.73 1.06 15.58
N TRP A 363 7.99 0.04 15.98
CA TRP A 363 6.54 0.03 15.94
C TRP A 363 5.92 1.27 16.64
N ALA A 364 6.48 1.69 17.77
CA ALA A 364 6.04 2.88 18.51
C ALA A 364 6.12 4.16 17.68
N ARG A 365 7.23 4.36 16.95
CA ARG A 365 7.43 5.51 16.08
C ARG A 365 6.46 5.52 14.90
N LEU A 366 6.15 4.36 14.34
CA LEU A 366 5.17 4.24 13.26
C LEU A 366 3.74 4.57 13.74
N ILE A 367 3.37 4.10 14.93
CA ILE A 367 2.09 4.45 15.57
C ILE A 367 2.02 5.95 15.83
N GLN A 368 3.09 6.54 16.37
CA GLN A 368 3.16 7.98 16.58
C GLN A 368 2.93 8.77 15.27
N LYS A 369 3.54 8.34 14.17
CA LYS A 369 3.42 9.03 12.88
C LYS A 369 2.05 8.84 12.22
N VAL A 370 1.40 7.69 12.42
CA VAL A 370 0.06 7.40 11.87
C VAL A 370 -1.05 8.08 12.65
N TYR A 371 -0.94 8.06 13.99
CA TYR A 371 -2.01 8.53 14.89
C TYR A 371 -1.64 9.77 15.69
N GLU A 372 -0.44 10.32 15.47
CA GLU A 372 0.16 11.39 16.27
C GLU A 372 0.23 11.07 17.79
N VAL A 373 0.30 9.76 18.13
CA VAL A 373 0.30 9.26 19.51
C VAL A 373 1.32 8.13 19.65
N ASP A 374 2.15 8.20 20.72
CA ASP A 374 3.08 7.13 21.05
C ASP A 374 2.45 6.14 22.07
N PRO A 375 2.13 4.88 21.68
CA PRO A 375 1.53 3.90 22.58
C PRO A 375 2.49 3.39 23.65
N LEU A 376 3.81 3.60 23.51
CA LEU A 376 4.81 3.23 24.50
C LEU A 376 5.09 4.33 25.54
N THR A 377 4.40 5.45 25.45
CA THR A 377 4.39 6.47 26.49
C THR A 377 3.21 6.24 27.44
N CYS A 378 3.49 6.18 28.74
CA CYS A 378 2.46 5.99 29.76
C CYS A 378 1.57 7.23 29.87
N SER A 379 0.26 7.08 29.64
CA SER A 379 -0.72 8.16 29.79
C SER A 379 -0.86 8.69 31.21
N ARG A 380 -0.48 7.89 32.22
CA ARG A 380 -0.61 8.27 33.63
C ARG A 380 0.59 9.07 34.17
N CYS A 381 1.80 8.75 33.72
CA CYS A 381 3.01 9.40 34.30
C CYS A 381 4.04 9.84 33.24
N GLY A 382 3.77 9.69 31.94
CA GLY A 382 4.73 10.02 30.88
C GLY A 382 5.93 9.08 30.74
N GLY A 383 6.08 8.09 31.63
CA GLY A 383 7.20 7.15 31.64
C GLY A 383 7.12 6.12 30.49
N GLN A 384 8.25 5.48 30.18
CA GLN A 384 8.32 4.45 29.14
C GLN A 384 7.63 3.15 29.54
N MET A 385 6.81 2.60 28.65
CA MET A 385 6.18 1.29 28.75
C MET A 385 6.95 0.24 27.97
N ARG A 386 6.93 -1.02 28.45
CA ARG A 386 7.48 -2.17 27.71
C ARG A 386 6.43 -3.25 27.54
N ILE A 387 6.56 -4.02 26.48
CA ILE A 387 5.78 -5.24 26.26
C ILE A 387 6.26 -6.29 27.26
N ILE A 388 5.34 -6.86 28.04
CA ILE A 388 5.66 -7.90 29.05
C ILE A 388 5.15 -9.27 28.64
N ALA A 389 4.13 -9.35 27.77
CA ALA A 389 3.59 -10.60 27.26
C ALA A 389 2.77 -10.40 25.98
N PHE A 390 2.76 -11.43 25.14
CA PHE A 390 1.79 -11.62 24.06
C PHE A 390 0.79 -12.70 24.50
N ILE A 391 -0.51 -12.38 24.50
CA ILE A 391 -1.55 -13.25 25.04
C ILE A 391 -2.50 -13.64 23.89
N GLU A 392 -2.57 -14.93 23.58
CA GLU A 392 -3.36 -15.50 22.48
C GLU A 392 -4.41 -16.51 22.98
N ASP A 393 -4.20 -17.10 24.17
CA ASP A 393 -5.14 -18.07 24.74
C ASP A 393 -6.45 -17.36 25.17
N TYR A 394 -7.57 -17.79 24.61
CA TYR A 394 -8.88 -17.19 24.83
C TYR A 394 -9.30 -17.13 26.29
N LYS A 395 -8.98 -18.17 27.10
CA LYS A 395 -9.35 -18.21 28.53
C LYS A 395 -8.56 -17.17 29.34
N ILE A 396 -7.29 -17.01 28.99
CA ILE A 396 -6.41 -16.01 29.62
C ILE A 396 -6.79 -14.61 29.17
N VAL A 397 -7.08 -14.41 27.88
CA VAL A 397 -7.60 -13.15 27.32
C VAL A 397 -8.83 -12.71 28.07
N LYS A 398 -9.85 -13.59 28.22
CA LYS A 398 -11.09 -13.30 28.94
C LYS A 398 -10.83 -12.88 30.38
N LYS A 399 -10.02 -13.64 31.14
CA LYS A 399 -9.69 -13.31 32.54
C LYS A 399 -9.03 -11.92 32.69
N ILE A 400 -8.16 -11.54 31.75
CA ILE A 400 -7.47 -10.23 31.80
C ILE A 400 -8.45 -9.11 31.45
N LEU A 401 -9.32 -9.30 30.45
CA LEU A 401 -10.33 -8.29 30.09
C LEU A 401 -11.34 -8.07 31.22
N ASP A 402 -11.80 -9.13 31.86
CA ASP A 402 -12.72 -9.05 33.01
C ASP A 402 -12.06 -8.33 34.20
N TYR A 403 -10.79 -8.64 34.49
CA TYR A 403 -10.03 -7.99 35.57
C TYR A 403 -9.84 -6.49 35.32
N LEU A 404 -9.55 -6.09 34.08
CA LEU A 404 -9.36 -4.68 33.70
C LEU A 404 -10.67 -3.95 33.44
N LYS A 405 -11.83 -4.61 33.61
CA LYS A 405 -13.18 -4.08 33.35
C LYS A 405 -13.34 -3.51 31.94
N ILE A 406 -12.68 -4.13 30.97
CA ILE A 406 -12.79 -3.77 29.54
C ILE A 406 -13.91 -4.62 28.96
N TYR A 407 -15.12 -4.07 28.86
CA TYR A 407 -16.26 -4.74 28.26
C TYR A 407 -16.28 -4.49 26.75
N GLU A 408 -16.22 -5.55 25.97
CA GLU A 408 -16.45 -5.51 24.53
C GLU A 408 -17.81 -6.16 24.23
N PHE A 409 -18.70 -5.39 23.64
CA PHE A 409 -19.93 -5.93 23.05
C PHE A 409 -19.59 -6.55 21.70
N GLY A 410 -19.30 -7.84 21.67
CA GLY A 410 -19.02 -8.58 20.43
C GLY A 410 -19.93 -9.80 20.34
N LYS A 411 -20.59 -10.00 19.21
CA LYS A 411 -21.23 -11.28 18.88
C LYS A 411 -20.14 -12.37 18.88
N LYS A 412 -20.36 -13.45 19.66
CA LYS A 412 -19.49 -14.62 19.63
C LYS A 412 -19.47 -15.21 18.23
N ARG A 413 -18.39 -15.00 17.48
CA ARG A 413 -18.06 -15.84 16.33
C ARG A 413 -17.24 -17.00 16.83
N ALA A 414 -17.65 -18.23 16.50
CA ALA A 414 -16.73 -19.35 16.53
C ALA A 414 -15.67 -19.08 15.43
N PRO A 415 -14.37 -19.11 15.75
CA PRO A 415 -13.35 -19.00 14.70
C PRO A 415 -13.58 -20.13 13.69
N PRO A 416 -13.51 -19.86 12.38
CA PRO A 416 -13.52 -20.91 11.39
C PRO A 416 -12.40 -21.90 11.75
N LYS A 417 -12.69 -23.19 11.75
CA LYS A 417 -11.67 -24.22 11.86
C LYS A 417 -10.83 -24.18 10.59
N ILE A 418 -9.78 -23.39 10.60
CA ILE A 418 -8.80 -23.34 9.51
C ILE A 418 -7.78 -24.44 9.83
N ASN A 419 -7.93 -25.58 9.18
CA ASN A 419 -6.87 -26.60 9.13
C ASN A 419 -5.76 -26.11 8.18
N THR A 420 -4.93 -25.22 8.66
CA THR A 420 -3.72 -24.79 7.93
C THR A 420 -2.53 -24.89 8.86
N SER A 421 -1.46 -25.53 8.35
CA SER A 421 -0.18 -25.61 9.06
C SER A 421 0.43 -24.20 9.25
N PRO A 422 1.26 -23.97 10.27
CA PRO A 422 1.94 -22.69 10.50
C PRO A 422 2.76 -22.20 9.30
N ASP A 423 3.28 -23.10 8.47
CA ASP A 423 4.14 -22.80 7.33
C ASP A 423 3.42 -22.09 6.17
N GLU A 424 2.10 -22.29 6.00
CA GLU A 424 1.30 -21.54 5.02
C GLU A 424 1.06 -20.08 5.43
N PHE A 425 1.32 -19.71 6.69
CA PHE A 425 1.14 -18.37 7.20
C PHE A 425 2.25 -17.42 6.73
N ASP A 426 3.48 -17.92 6.62
CA ASP A 426 4.66 -17.13 6.26
C ASP A 426 4.71 -16.76 4.77
N GLU A 427 4.14 -17.56 3.90
CA GLU A 427 4.20 -17.36 2.45
C GLU A 427 3.34 -16.16 1.98
N TYR A 428 2.26 -15.80 2.74
CA TYR A 428 1.46 -14.60 2.46
C TYR A 428 2.09 -13.33 3.02
N ILE A 429 3.00 -13.46 3.99
CA ILE A 429 3.74 -12.36 4.63
C ILE A 429 4.95 -11.95 3.78
N ARG A 430 5.42 -12.79 2.88
CA ARG A 430 6.39 -12.46 1.82
C ARG A 430 5.77 -11.57 0.73
N ASP A 431 5.02 -10.57 1.14
CA ASP A 431 4.96 -9.36 0.36
C ASP A 431 6.40 -8.84 0.31
N ASP A 432 6.98 -8.74 -0.84
CA ASP A 432 8.36 -8.40 -1.22
C ASP A 432 8.91 -7.09 -0.65
N TYR A 433 8.35 -6.67 0.45
CA TYR A 433 8.60 -5.43 1.09
C TYR A 433 9.27 -5.64 2.40
N ILE A 434 10.40 -5.81 2.57
CA ILE A 434 11.09 -5.84 3.84
C ILE A 434 11.28 -7.28 4.31
N ASN A 435 12.20 -7.97 3.71
CA ASN A 435 13.03 -8.89 4.48
C ASN A 435 13.81 -8.05 5.50
N CYS A 436 13.16 -7.67 6.59
CA CYS A 436 13.80 -6.94 7.70
C CYS A 436 14.57 -7.88 8.63
N ASP A 437 14.53 -9.20 8.39
CA ASP A 437 15.13 -10.20 9.28
C ASP A 437 16.63 -10.43 9.04
N HIS A 438 17.25 -9.69 8.11
CA HIS A 438 18.69 -9.77 7.85
C HIS A 438 19.39 -8.43 8.00
N VAL A 439 19.10 -7.68 9.06
CA VAL A 439 19.96 -6.59 9.52
C VAL A 439 20.01 -6.62 11.05
N CYS A 440 20.77 -7.56 11.58
CA CYS A 440 21.56 -7.37 12.79
C CYS A 440 22.96 -6.98 12.39
#